data_86dc5a5c7f0ad43b71e117d6ce80284c
#
_entry.id   86dc5a5c7f0ad43b71e117d6ce80284c
#
_cell.length_a   1.000
_cell.length_b   1.000
_cell.length_c   1.000
_cell.angle_alpha   90.00
_cell.angle_beta   90.00
_cell.angle_gamma   90.00
#
_symmetry.space_group_name_H-M   'P 1'
#
loop_
_entity.id
_entity.type
_entity.pdbx_description
1 polymer ?
#
loop_
_entity_poly.entity_id
_entity_poly.type
_entity_poly.pdbx_seq_one_letter_code
_entity_poly.pdbx_strand_id
1 'polypeptide(L)'
;MTSKRIRFAAVGAGRVFQRYHLPCADARDAMDLVGLVDSDIERARELMADRPQVWTGTSVDRLIQETRPDLISVCTPNDAHAEPVLAALDAGIAVLCEKPLAATVEEARRMVAHPAAEKLLGVNMPFRFHPLLKPFADLVRSGAQRVEFSFATPGNRVWRACTPWYDDARRAGGGALLDLGPHAIDLLMAVFGPPVVEACEVDTPDLEQRVRVDMSFQGVPATLRIDRAARRLETSVTVTTADGDHVLDLRRNELRRANGTVEEAGQGPELAAISAYFDTVTGAATPHGKVSAQEALEVQLVVESAYGCARGVAAPLA
;
A
#
# COMPACT_ATOMS: atom_id res chain seq x y z
N MET A 1 14.10 -33.28 2.03
CA MET A 1 14.38 -32.42 0.88
C MET A 1 14.54 -31.00 1.42
N THR A 2 15.73 -30.41 1.37
CA THR A 2 15.93 -29.00 1.75
C THR A 2 15.18 -28.14 0.72
N SER A 3 14.14 -27.41 1.15
CA SER A 3 13.47 -26.47 0.27
C SER A 3 14.49 -25.45 -0.24
N LYS A 4 14.46 -25.12 -1.54
CA LYS A 4 15.32 -24.08 -2.13
C LYS A 4 15.08 -22.77 -1.36
N ARG A 5 16.15 -22.17 -0.82
CA ARG A 5 16.06 -20.83 -0.22
C ARG A 5 15.80 -19.79 -1.30
N ILE A 6 14.93 -18.85 -1.01
CA ILE A 6 14.58 -17.74 -1.91
C ILE A 6 15.64 -16.64 -1.78
N ARG A 7 16.24 -16.28 -2.89
CA ARG A 7 17.18 -15.16 -2.99
C ARG A 7 16.38 -13.85 -3.08
N PHE A 8 16.35 -13.13 -1.97
CA PHE A 8 15.61 -11.87 -1.85
C PHE A 8 16.52 -10.68 -2.08
N ALA A 9 16.07 -9.69 -2.84
CA ALA A 9 16.74 -8.41 -3.01
C ALA A 9 15.75 -7.25 -2.86
N ALA A 10 16.27 -6.04 -2.69
CA ALA A 10 15.42 -4.85 -2.60
C ALA A 10 16.00 -3.67 -3.38
N VAL A 11 15.10 -2.80 -3.86
CA VAL A 11 15.39 -1.52 -4.48
C VAL A 11 14.74 -0.43 -3.63
N GLY A 12 15.56 0.45 -3.05
CA GLY A 12 15.17 1.45 -2.08
C GLY A 12 15.49 1.03 -0.64
N ALA A 13 16.54 1.58 -0.06
CA ALA A 13 16.97 1.39 1.33
C ALA A 13 16.25 2.35 2.29
N GLY A 14 15.05 2.82 1.89
CA GLY A 14 14.25 3.77 2.64
C GLY A 14 13.58 3.18 3.89
N ARG A 15 12.82 4.02 4.59
CA ARG A 15 12.20 3.65 5.86
C ARG A 15 11.21 2.49 5.74
N VAL A 16 10.48 2.39 4.62
CA VAL A 16 9.53 1.28 4.38
C VAL A 16 10.26 -0.05 4.34
N PHE A 17 11.36 -0.13 3.57
CA PHE A 17 12.19 -1.32 3.52
C PHE A 17 12.71 -1.70 4.92
N GLN A 18 13.33 -0.74 5.62
CA GLN A 18 13.92 -0.97 6.94
C GLN A 18 12.91 -1.43 7.98
N ARG A 19 11.70 -0.86 7.96
CA ARG A 19 10.70 -1.09 9.01
C ARG A 19 9.83 -2.31 8.77
N TYR A 20 9.59 -2.68 7.51
CA TYR A 20 8.61 -3.70 7.17
C TYR A 20 9.18 -4.84 6.33
N HIS A 21 9.80 -4.57 5.18
CA HIS A 21 10.25 -5.62 4.27
C HIS A 21 11.43 -6.42 4.82
N LEU A 22 12.45 -5.73 5.32
CA LEU A 22 13.65 -6.36 5.88
C LEU A 22 13.31 -7.26 7.09
N PRO A 23 12.58 -6.78 8.12
CA PRO A 23 12.19 -7.65 9.25
C PRO A 23 11.31 -8.82 8.82
N CYS A 24 10.45 -8.62 7.82
CA CYS A 24 9.59 -9.66 7.29
C CYS A 24 10.38 -10.76 6.58
N ALA A 25 11.44 -10.39 5.86
CA ALA A 25 12.37 -11.34 5.23
C ALA A 25 13.24 -12.06 6.29
N ASP A 26 13.79 -11.31 7.24
CA ASP A 26 14.64 -11.85 8.32
C ASP A 26 13.90 -12.86 9.21
N ALA A 27 12.60 -12.71 9.36
CA ALA A 27 11.77 -13.67 10.11
C ALA A 27 11.57 -15.02 9.39
N ARG A 28 12.12 -15.20 8.17
CA ARG A 28 11.94 -16.40 7.34
C ARG A 28 13.25 -17.10 7.06
N ASP A 29 13.43 -18.28 7.65
CA ASP A 29 14.61 -19.14 7.38
C ASP A 29 14.76 -19.51 5.90
N ALA A 30 13.65 -19.48 5.15
CA ALA A 30 13.63 -19.81 3.73
C ALA A 30 14.08 -18.65 2.81
N MET A 31 14.44 -17.49 3.35
CA MET A 31 14.83 -16.31 2.57
C MET A 31 16.27 -15.87 2.89
N ASP A 32 17.01 -15.51 1.85
CA ASP A 32 18.37 -14.93 1.94
C ASP A 32 18.34 -13.54 1.30
N LEU A 33 18.61 -12.49 2.08
CA LEU A 33 18.87 -11.17 1.50
C LEU A 33 20.22 -11.20 0.77
N VAL A 34 20.17 -11.04 -0.56
CA VAL A 34 21.34 -11.16 -1.42
C VAL A 34 21.79 -9.83 -2.03
N GLY A 35 20.92 -8.80 -2.02
CA GLY A 35 21.27 -7.51 -2.61
C GLY A 35 20.36 -6.37 -2.20
N LEU A 36 20.91 -5.17 -2.17
CA LEU A 36 20.21 -3.91 -1.89
C LEU A 36 20.71 -2.80 -2.81
N VAL A 37 19.79 -2.16 -3.51
CA VAL A 37 20.05 -0.99 -4.35
C VAL A 37 19.41 0.25 -3.75
N ASP A 38 20.15 1.35 -3.73
CA ASP A 38 19.61 2.69 -3.46
C ASP A 38 20.35 3.71 -4.34
N SER A 39 19.70 4.81 -4.72
CA SER A 39 20.33 5.92 -5.43
C SER A 39 21.46 6.57 -4.60
N ASP A 40 21.33 6.49 -3.27
CA ASP A 40 22.37 6.85 -2.31
C ASP A 40 23.09 5.56 -1.86
N ILE A 41 24.24 5.29 -2.47
CA ILE A 41 25.03 4.08 -2.20
C ILE A 41 25.48 3.99 -0.74
N GLU A 42 25.76 5.12 -0.09
CA GLU A 42 26.22 5.11 1.29
C GLU A 42 25.10 4.67 2.23
N ARG A 43 23.85 5.07 1.97
CA ARG A 43 22.68 4.57 2.72
C ARG A 43 22.54 3.05 2.62
N ALA A 44 22.71 2.48 1.43
CA ALA A 44 22.65 1.04 1.25
C ALA A 44 23.80 0.33 1.99
N ARG A 45 25.02 0.87 1.93
CA ARG A 45 26.20 0.32 2.63
C ARG A 45 26.07 0.40 4.14
N GLU A 46 25.64 1.54 4.67
CA GLU A 46 25.42 1.72 6.12
C GLU A 46 24.40 0.75 6.65
N LEU A 47 23.29 0.56 5.92
CA LEU A 47 22.24 -0.37 6.32
C LEU A 47 22.72 -1.84 6.28
N MET A 48 23.65 -2.17 5.41
CA MET A 48 24.19 -3.52 5.26
C MET A 48 25.57 -3.68 5.94
N ALA A 49 25.99 -2.76 6.80
CA ALA A 49 27.32 -2.80 7.44
C ALA A 49 27.57 -4.13 8.21
N ASP A 50 26.56 -4.65 8.87
CA ASP A 50 26.62 -5.92 9.61
C ASP A 50 26.34 -7.16 8.72
N ARG A 51 26.17 -6.96 7.41
CA ARG A 51 25.83 -8.00 6.42
C ARG A 51 26.73 -7.93 5.19
N PRO A 52 28.06 -8.11 5.33
CA PRO A 52 29.04 -7.92 4.26
C PRO A 52 28.83 -8.84 3.04
N GLN A 53 28.05 -9.92 3.20
CA GLN A 53 27.69 -10.83 2.10
C GLN A 53 26.60 -10.26 1.19
N VAL A 54 25.88 -9.22 1.60
CA VAL A 54 24.82 -8.61 0.79
C VAL A 54 25.45 -7.64 -0.21
N TRP A 55 25.19 -7.88 -1.47
CA TRP A 55 25.67 -6.97 -2.53
C TRP A 55 24.94 -5.62 -2.43
N THR A 56 25.67 -4.52 -2.56
CA THR A 56 25.09 -3.16 -2.55
C THR A 56 25.51 -2.39 -3.80
N GLY A 57 24.59 -1.59 -4.35
CA GLY A 57 24.83 -0.82 -5.57
C GLY A 57 23.76 0.23 -5.84
N THR A 58 23.87 0.88 -7.02
CA THR A 58 22.93 1.90 -7.48
C THR A 58 22.18 1.49 -8.75
N SER A 59 22.48 0.33 -9.34
CA SER A 59 21.90 -0.16 -10.59
C SER A 59 21.11 -1.44 -10.36
N VAL A 60 19.85 -1.44 -10.78
CA VAL A 60 18.95 -2.60 -10.74
C VAL A 60 19.44 -3.71 -11.67
N ASP A 61 19.91 -3.36 -12.87
CA ASP A 61 20.43 -4.35 -13.82
C ASP A 61 21.63 -5.10 -13.26
N ARG A 62 22.55 -4.35 -12.60
CA ARG A 62 23.69 -4.98 -11.92
C ARG A 62 23.27 -5.84 -10.74
N LEU A 63 22.30 -5.39 -9.95
CA LEU A 63 21.71 -6.20 -8.89
C LEU A 63 21.23 -7.56 -9.43
N ILE A 64 20.46 -7.53 -10.52
CA ILE A 64 19.92 -8.75 -11.16
C ILE A 64 21.06 -9.65 -11.66
N GLN A 65 22.04 -9.10 -12.34
CA GLN A 65 23.17 -9.86 -12.90
C GLN A 65 24.05 -10.50 -11.83
N GLU A 66 24.41 -9.71 -10.81
CA GLU A 66 25.36 -10.13 -9.77
C GLU A 66 24.72 -11.06 -8.73
N THR A 67 23.43 -10.82 -8.40
CA THR A 67 22.80 -11.54 -7.29
C THR A 67 21.76 -12.57 -7.74
N ARG A 68 21.25 -12.50 -8.98
CA ARG A 68 20.24 -13.41 -9.52
C ARG A 68 19.12 -13.69 -8.49
N PRO A 69 18.36 -12.68 -8.08
CA PRO A 69 17.34 -12.83 -7.06
C PRO A 69 16.13 -13.61 -7.62
N ASP A 70 15.43 -14.33 -6.74
CA ASP A 70 14.14 -14.95 -7.04
C ASP A 70 12.98 -13.96 -6.80
N LEU A 71 13.21 -12.95 -5.92
CA LEU A 71 12.24 -11.95 -5.51
C LEU A 71 12.92 -10.59 -5.29
N ILE A 72 12.29 -9.53 -5.79
CA ILE A 72 12.68 -8.13 -5.53
C ILE A 72 11.53 -7.38 -4.86
N SER A 73 11.81 -6.70 -3.74
CA SER A 73 10.93 -5.66 -3.20
C SER A 73 11.32 -4.29 -3.73
N VAL A 74 10.34 -3.55 -4.28
CA VAL A 74 10.52 -2.17 -4.75
C VAL A 74 9.93 -1.22 -3.71
N CYS A 75 10.81 -0.47 -3.04
CA CYS A 75 10.52 0.42 -1.90
C CYS A 75 11.05 1.85 -2.17
N THR A 76 11.09 2.24 -3.43
CA THR A 76 11.55 3.55 -3.90
C THR A 76 10.47 4.63 -3.71
N PRO A 77 10.75 5.91 -3.99
CA PRO A 77 9.71 6.91 -4.23
C PRO A 77 8.78 6.52 -5.39
N ASN A 78 7.54 7.05 -5.38
CA ASN A 78 6.48 6.66 -6.31
C ASN A 78 6.86 6.81 -7.79
N ASP A 79 7.60 7.88 -8.13
CA ASP A 79 8.12 8.19 -9.47
C ASP A 79 9.22 7.21 -9.95
N ALA A 80 9.72 6.39 -9.06
CA ALA A 80 10.81 5.44 -9.33
C ALA A 80 10.37 3.96 -9.16
N HIS A 81 9.07 3.66 -9.18
CA HIS A 81 8.55 2.29 -9.09
C HIS A 81 8.65 1.55 -10.42
N ALA A 82 8.30 2.21 -11.54
CA ALA A 82 8.08 1.53 -12.81
C ALA A 82 9.34 0.85 -13.37
N GLU A 83 10.47 1.54 -13.40
CA GLU A 83 11.68 1.02 -14.03
C GLU A 83 12.25 -0.24 -13.33
N PRO A 84 12.43 -0.29 -11.98
CA PRO A 84 12.90 -1.50 -11.33
C PRO A 84 11.88 -2.65 -11.40
N VAL A 85 10.58 -2.36 -11.40
CA VAL A 85 9.55 -3.38 -11.59
C VAL A 85 9.65 -4.00 -12.98
N LEU A 86 9.71 -3.18 -14.04
CA LEU A 86 9.81 -3.68 -15.42
C LEU A 86 11.10 -4.47 -15.65
N ALA A 87 12.24 -3.98 -15.17
CA ALA A 87 13.52 -4.69 -15.28
C ALA A 87 13.48 -6.07 -14.59
N ALA A 88 12.83 -6.16 -13.42
CA ALA A 88 12.67 -7.45 -12.73
C ALA A 88 11.71 -8.39 -13.47
N LEU A 89 10.59 -7.88 -14.00
CA LEU A 89 9.64 -8.67 -14.79
C LEU A 89 10.26 -9.18 -16.10
N ASP A 90 11.05 -8.35 -16.80
CA ASP A 90 11.81 -8.76 -18.00
C ASP A 90 12.78 -9.90 -17.69
N ALA A 91 13.36 -9.92 -16.48
CA ALA A 91 14.23 -10.99 -16.01
C ALA A 91 13.47 -12.21 -15.44
N GLY A 92 12.13 -12.21 -15.45
CA GLY A 92 11.30 -13.28 -14.92
C GLY A 92 11.33 -13.40 -13.40
N ILE A 93 11.64 -12.31 -12.69
CA ILE A 93 11.78 -12.27 -11.23
C ILE A 93 10.45 -11.81 -10.61
N ALA A 94 10.04 -12.44 -9.49
CA ALA A 94 8.89 -12.02 -8.72
C ALA A 94 9.12 -10.63 -8.09
N VAL A 95 8.10 -9.78 -8.06
CA VAL A 95 8.19 -8.41 -7.57
C VAL A 95 7.08 -8.11 -6.56
N LEU A 96 7.45 -7.58 -5.40
CA LEU A 96 6.54 -6.89 -4.49
C LEU A 96 6.80 -5.39 -4.57
N CYS A 97 5.89 -4.64 -5.15
CA CYS A 97 5.96 -3.19 -5.26
C CYS A 97 5.20 -2.52 -4.11
N GLU A 98 5.75 -1.44 -3.56
CA GLU A 98 5.03 -0.57 -2.64
C GLU A 98 3.89 0.18 -3.33
N LYS A 99 2.90 0.57 -2.52
CA LYS A 99 1.80 1.45 -2.96
C LYS A 99 2.24 2.94 -2.94
N PRO A 100 1.63 3.80 -3.75
CA PRO A 100 0.77 3.49 -4.89
C PRO A 100 1.54 2.72 -5.95
N LEU A 101 0.86 2.04 -6.87
CA LEU A 101 1.53 1.25 -7.90
C LEU A 101 2.56 2.08 -8.68
N ALA A 102 2.24 3.36 -8.99
CA ALA A 102 3.15 4.33 -9.59
C ALA A 102 2.72 5.77 -9.24
N ALA A 103 3.54 6.77 -9.59
CA ALA A 103 3.19 8.18 -9.45
C ALA A 103 2.06 8.58 -10.42
N THR A 104 1.96 7.93 -11.58
CA THR A 104 0.95 8.22 -12.60
C THR A 104 0.22 6.95 -13.04
N VAL A 105 -1.02 7.11 -13.53
CA VAL A 105 -1.79 5.99 -14.11
C VAL A 105 -1.14 5.46 -15.39
N GLU A 106 -0.46 6.29 -16.15
CA GLU A 106 0.25 5.87 -17.37
C GLU A 106 1.37 4.86 -17.02
N GLU A 107 2.19 5.17 -16.03
CA GLU A 107 3.23 4.25 -15.55
C GLU A 107 2.63 2.96 -14.97
N ALA A 108 1.57 3.07 -14.16
CA ALA A 108 0.87 1.92 -13.62
C ALA A 108 0.34 1.01 -14.73
N ARG A 109 -0.24 1.57 -15.81
CA ARG A 109 -0.71 0.83 -16.98
C ARG A 109 0.44 0.12 -17.72
N ARG A 110 1.60 0.78 -17.86
CA ARG A 110 2.79 0.14 -18.46
C ARG A 110 3.22 -1.10 -17.65
N MET A 111 3.23 -0.99 -16.34
CA MET A 111 3.60 -2.10 -15.45
C MET A 111 2.59 -3.27 -15.56
N VAL A 112 1.29 -2.97 -15.53
CA VAL A 112 0.22 -3.98 -15.64
C VAL A 112 0.18 -4.64 -17.03
N ALA A 113 0.49 -3.89 -18.09
CA ALA A 113 0.51 -4.41 -19.46
C ALA A 113 1.67 -5.39 -19.72
N HIS A 114 2.65 -5.49 -18.81
CA HIS A 114 3.76 -6.42 -18.96
C HIS A 114 3.25 -7.88 -18.90
N PRO A 115 3.61 -8.77 -19.85
CA PRO A 115 3.07 -10.14 -19.93
C PRO A 115 3.25 -10.97 -18.65
N ALA A 116 4.31 -10.70 -17.87
CA ALA A 116 4.58 -11.42 -16.63
C ALA A 116 3.88 -10.80 -15.40
N ALA A 117 3.25 -9.62 -15.51
CA ALA A 117 2.75 -8.87 -14.36
C ALA A 117 1.68 -9.63 -13.57
N GLU A 118 0.72 -10.26 -14.25
CA GLU A 118 -0.33 -11.05 -13.60
C GLU A 118 0.26 -12.11 -12.65
N LYS A 119 1.31 -12.78 -13.09
CA LYS A 119 1.93 -13.87 -12.33
C LYS A 119 2.93 -13.37 -11.29
N LEU A 120 3.78 -12.41 -11.66
CA LEU A 120 4.99 -12.07 -10.91
C LEU A 120 4.89 -10.77 -10.11
N LEU A 121 3.97 -9.85 -10.43
CA LEU A 121 3.84 -8.56 -9.73
C LEU A 121 2.74 -8.63 -8.66
N GLY A 122 3.11 -8.32 -7.43
CA GLY A 122 2.20 -8.03 -6.33
C GLY A 122 2.40 -6.61 -5.81
N VAL A 123 1.37 -6.04 -5.20
CA VAL A 123 1.41 -4.69 -4.63
C VAL A 123 1.09 -4.73 -3.14
N ASN A 124 1.83 -3.97 -2.34
CA ASN A 124 1.65 -3.95 -0.90
C ASN A 124 0.47 -3.07 -0.48
N MET A 125 -0.71 -3.69 -0.31
CA MET A 125 -1.95 -3.05 0.16
C MET A 125 -2.33 -3.65 1.52
N PRO A 126 -1.75 -3.18 2.64
CA PRO A 126 -1.80 -3.89 3.92
C PRO A 126 -3.21 -3.96 4.52
N PHE A 127 -4.08 -2.96 4.34
CA PHE A 127 -5.39 -2.93 5.01
C PHE A 127 -6.31 -4.07 4.57
N ARG A 128 -6.17 -4.57 3.34
CA ARG A 128 -6.90 -5.75 2.84
C ARG A 128 -6.59 -7.02 3.65
N PHE A 129 -5.44 -7.07 4.30
CA PHE A 129 -4.99 -8.22 5.11
C PHE A 129 -5.29 -8.07 6.61
N HIS A 130 -6.11 -7.08 6.98
CA HIS A 130 -6.48 -6.90 8.37
C HIS A 130 -7.32 -8.11 8.87
N PRO A 131 -6.94 -8.74 10.00
CA PRO A 131 -7.60 -9.97 10.47
C PRO A 131 -9.11 -9.83 10.68
N LEU A 132 -9.57 -8.63 11.06
CA LEU A 132 -10.99 -8.34 11.28
C LEU A 132 -11.72 -7.87 10.01
N LEU A 133 -11.05 -7.80 8.84
CA LEU A 133 -11.71 -7.35 7.62
C LEU A 133 -12.81 -8.32 7.17
N LYS A 134 -12.54 -9.62 7.20
CA LYS A 134 -13.55 -10.62 6.83
C LYS A 134 -14.75 -10.61 7.77
N PRO A 135 -14.61 -10.69 9.12
CA PRO A 135 -15.73 -10.53 10.04
C PRO A 135 -16.51 -9.24 9.84
N PHE A 136 -15.81 -8.13 9.59
CA PHE A 136 -16.45 -6.85 9.29
C PHE A 136 -17.24 -6.90 7.98
N ALA A 137 -16.65 -7.39 6.89
CA ALA A 137 -17.31 -7.50 5.59
C ALA A 137 -18.56 -8.39 5.63
N ASP A 138 -18.47 -9.54 6.31
CA ASP A 138 -19.62 -10.45 6.49
C ASP A 138 -20.77 -9.78 7.24
N LEU A 139 -20.46 -8.86 8.16
CA LEU A 139 -21.44 -8.12 8.95
C LEU A 139 -22.16 -7.01 8.18
N VAL A 140 -21.43 -6.28 7.30
CA VAL A 140 -21.94 -5.02 6.74
C VAL A 140 -22.32 -5.09 5.26
N ARG A 141 -21.80 -6.05 4.50
CA ARG A 141 -21.92 -6.08 3.03
C ARG A 141 -23.35 -6.05 2.51
N SER A 142 -24.26 -6.78 3.15
CA SER A 142 -25.65 -6.91 2.69
C SER A 142 -26.62 -5.88 3.28
N GLY A 143 -26.18 -5.07 4.25
CA GLY A 143 -27.04 -4.16 4.99
C GLY A 143 -26.54 -2.73 5.07
N ALA A 144 -25.47 -2.40 4.37
CA ALA A 144 -24.89 -1.06 4.39
C ALA A 144 -25.87 -0.03 3.83
N GLN A 145 -26.09 1.04 4.57
CA GLN A 145 -26.88 2.22 4.19
C GLN A 145 -25.98 3.44 3.96
N ARG A 146 -24.84 3.51 4.65
CA ARG A 146 -23.84 4.56 4.53
C ARG A 146 -22.46 4.03 4.95
N VAL A 147 -21.41 4.53 4.31
CA VAL A 147 -20.02 4.20 4.61
C VAL A 147 -19.24 5.49 4.85
N GLU A 148 -18.49 5.55 5.95
CA GLU A 148 -17.56 6.64 6.25
C GLU A 148 -16.19 6.08 6.56
N PHE A 149 -15.15 6.52 5.82
CA PHE A 149 -13.77 6.19 6.12
C PHE A 149 -13.04 7.46 6.57
N SER A 150 -12.43 7.41 7.74
CA SER A 150 -11.56 8.46 8.28
C SER A 150 -10.12 7.99 8.32
N PHE A 151 -9.23 8.76 7.70
CA PHE A 151 -7.80 8.54 7.76
C PHE A 151 -7.09 9.84 8.16
N ALA A 152 -6.77 9.98 9.42
CA ALA A 152 -6.09 11.15 9.97
C ALA A 152 -4.71 10.78 10.53
N THR A 153 -3.69 11.52 10.13
CA THR A 153 -2.30 11.29 10.58
C THR A 153 -1.56 12.62 10.72
N PRO A 154 -0.65 12.74 11.70
CA PRO A 154 0.24 13.90 11.79
C PRO A 154 1.30 13.97 10.66
N GLY A 155 1.13 13.19 9.59
CA GLY A 155 1.98 13.23 8.40
C GLY A 155 3.46 13.03 8.72
N ASN A 156 4.29 13.94 8.25
CA ASN A 156 5.76 13.90 8.40
C ASN A 156 6.26 13.90 9.86
N ARG A 157 5.41 14.14 10.86
CA ARG A 157 5.79 14.03 12.27
C ARG A 157 5.91 12.59 12.75
N VAL A 158 5.13 11.70 12.14
CA VAL A 158 5.11 10.25 12.46
C VAL A 158 5.87 9.45 11.42
N TRP A 159 5.68 9.81 10.15
CA TRP A 159 6.33 9.18 9.04
C TRP A 159 7.30 10.15 8.35
N ARG A 160 8.61 9.96 8.55
CA ARG A 160 9.64 10.74 7.85
C ARG A 160 10.29 9.86 6.79
N ALA A 161 10.16 10.25 5.54
CA ALA A 161 10.97 9.65 4.47
C ALA A 161 12.46 9.96 4.71
N CYS A 162 13.34 9.13 4.19
CA CYS A 162 14.79 9.36 4.26
C CYS A 162 15.25 10.52 3.36
N THR A 163 14.42 10.92 2.40
CA THR A 163 14.64 12.05 1.49
C THR A 163 13.34 12.85 1.35
N PRO A 164 13.40 14.14 0.96
CA PRO A 164 12.22 15.02 0.90
C PRO A 164 11.31 14.80 -0.30
N TRP A 165 11.31 13.62 -0.93
CA TRP A 165 10.49 13.35 -2.12
C TRP A 165 8.98 13.49 -1.89
N TYR A 166 8.52 13.32 -0.65
CA TYR A 166 7.12 13.55 -0.27
C TYR A 166 6.66 15.00 -0.44
N ASP A 167 7.61 15.93 -0.42
CA ASP A 167 7.35 17.37 -0.53
C ASP A 167 7.57 17.87 -1.98
N ASP A 168 7.83 16.95 -2.91
CA ASP A 168 7.96 17.22 -4.35
C ASP A 168 6.77 16.58 -5.09
N ALA A 169 5.85 17.41 -5.58
CA ALA A 169 4.62 16.97 -6.25
C ALA A 169 4.89 16.10 -7.49
N ARG A 170 6.01 16.32 -8.20
CA ARG A 170 6.36 15.50 -9.38
C ARG A 170 6.78 14.10 -8.97
N ARG A 171 7.55 13.99 -7.89
CA ARG A 171 8.06 12.71 -7.40
C ARG A 171 7.00 11.93 -6.64
N ALA A 172 6.19 12.62 -5.85
CA ALA A 172 5.09 12.00 -5.11
C ALA A 172 3.92 11.61 -6.03
N GLY A 173 3.69 12.38 -7.11
CA GLY A 173 2.56 12.20 -8.03
C GLY A 173 1.25 12.80 -7.51
N GLY A 174 1.19 13.21 -6.24
CA GLY A 174 0.03 13.79 -5.56
C GLY A 174 0.28 13.96 -4.07
N GLY A 175 -0.72 14.43 -3.36
CA GLY A 175 -0.66 14.66 -1.91
C GLY A 175 -1.24 13.52 -1.08
N ALA A 176 -2.09 13.88 -0.12
CA ALA A 176 -2.67 12.95 0.84
C ALA A 176 -3.57 11.89 0.18
N LEU A 177 -4.24 12.22 -0.92
CA LEU A 177 -5.11 11.28 -1.62
C LEU A 177 -4.30 10.16 -2.28
N LEU A 178 -3.21 10.48 -2.98
CA LEU A 178 -2.38 9.45 -3.61
C LEU A 178 -1.56 8.66 -2.58
N ASP A 179 -1.16 9.30 -1.46
CA ASP A 179 -0.39 8.63 -0.40
C ASP A 179 -1.26 7.69 0.45
N LEU A 180 -2.39 8.16 0.96
CA LEU A 180 -3.21 7.46 1.94
C LEU A 180 -4.48 6.85 1.33
N GLY A 181 -5.00 7.45 0.27
CA GLY A 181 -6.22 7.01 -0.42
C GLY A 181 -6.18 5.56 -0.90
N PRO A 182 -5.07 5.07 -1.50
CA PRO A 182 -4.99 3.69 -1.95
C PRO A 182 -5.29 2.66 -0.85
N HIS A 183 -4.85 2.90 0.38
CA HIS A 183 -5.15 2.01 1.50
C HIS A 183 -6.64 1.91 1.81
N ALA A 184 -7.32 3.08 1.85
CA ALA A 184 -8.73 3.17 2.17
C ALA A 184 -9.60 2.63 1.03
N ILE A 185 -9.31 3.05 -0.20
CA ILE A 185 -10.04 2.65 -1.41
C ILE A 185 -9.91 1.15 -1.62
N ASP A 186 -8.71 0.58 -1.49
CA ASP A 186 -8.46 -0.86 -1.60
C ASP A 186 -9.29 -1.67 -0.60
N LEU A 187 -9.32 -1.26 0.68
CA LEU A 187 -10.14 -1.90 1.70
C LEU A 187 -11.63 -1.82 1.36
N LEU A 188 -12.12 -0.63 0.98
CA LEU A 188 -13.52 -0.44 0.63
C LEU A 188 -13.92 -1.25 -0.60
N MET A 189 -13.06 -1.29 -1.62
CA MET A 189 -13.29 -2.12 -2.82
C MET A 189 -13.30 -3.62 -2.49
N ALA A 190 -12.47 -4.09 -1.57
CA ALA A 190 -12.48 -5.48 -1.11
C ALA A 190 -13.79 -5.86 -0.40
N VAL A 191 -14.44 -4.89 0.26
CA VAL A 191 -15.72 -5.10 0.96
C VAL A 191 -16.92 -4.93 0.03
N PHE A 192 -16.97 -3.85 -0.75
CA PHE A 192 -18.18 -3.40 -1.45
C PHE A 192 -18.07 -3.47 -2.99
N GLY A 193 -16.90 -3.82 -3.55
CA GLY A 193 -16.63 -3.76 -4.98
C GLY A 193 -16.23 -2.36 -5.46
N PRO A 194 -16.19 -2.12 -6.78
CA PRO A 194 -15.73 -0.84 -7.32
C PRO A 194 -16.71 0.30 -7.04
N PRO A 195 -16.22 1.50 -6.66
CA PRO A 195 -17.06 2.67 -6.44
C PRO A 195 -17.31 3.47 -7.72
N VAL A 196 -18.35 4.31 -7.66
CA VAL A 196 -18.48 5.48 -8.55
C VAL A 196 -18.09 6.71 -7.75
N VAL A 197 -17.10 7.47 -8.22
CA VAL A 197 -16.70 8.75 -7.62
C VAL A 197 -17.69 9.84 -8.05
N GLU A 198 -18.23 10.58 -7.09
CA GLU A 198 -19.26 11.60 -7.31
C GLU A 198 -18.69 13.03 -7.15
N ALA A 199 -17.83 13.22 -6.14
CA ALA A 199 -17.19 14.51 -5.89
C ALA A 199 -15.85 14.34 -5.17
N CYS A 200 -14.96 15.32 -5.31
CA CYS A 200 -13.73 15.42 -4.54
C CYS A 200 -13.48 16.86 -4.15
N GLU A 201 -13.07 17.07 -2.92
CA GLU A 201 -12.67 18.36 -2.37
C GLU A 201 -11.26 18.24 -1.82
N VAL A 202 -10.38 19.21 -2.15
CA VAL A 202 -8.99 19.26 -1.71
C VAL A 202 -8.67 20.64 -1.15
N ASP A 203 -7.79 20.73 -0.15
CA ASP A 203 -7.38 22.02 0.44
C ASP A 203 -6.37 22.77 -0.41
N THR A 204 -5.58 22.08 -1.22
CA THR A 204 -4.63 22.66 -2.19
C THR A 204 -4.53 21.78 -3.44
N PRO A 205 -4.22 22.35 -4.63
CA PRO A 205 -4.24 21.58 -5.87
C PRO A 205 -3.06 20.63 -6.08
N ASP A 206 -1.88 20.89 -5.49
CA ASP A 206 -0.66 20.16 -5.85
C ASP A 206 -0.26 19.06 -4.85
N LEU A 207 -0.13 19.41 -3.57
CA LEU A 207 0.24 18.50 -2.48
C LEU A 207 -0.77 18.65 -1.35
N GLU A 208 -2.00 18.30 -1.63
CA GLU A 208 -3.10 18.43 -0.70
C GLU A 208 -2.83 17.64 0.59
N GLN A 209 -3.18 18.26 1.72
CA GLN A 209 -3.07 17.64 3.04
C GLN A 209 -4.43 17.12 3.52
N ARG A 210 -5.52 17.72 3.04
CA ARG A 210 -6.88 17.34 3.38
C ARG A 210 -7.69 17.07 2.14
N VAL A 211 -8.38 15.95 2.17
CA VAL A 211 -9.21 15.48 1.05
C VAL A 211 -10.51 14.94 1.59
N ARG A 212 -11.59 15.26 0.89
CA ARG A 212 -12.88 14.58 0.99
C ARG A 212 -13.24 14.02 -0.36
N VAL A 213 -13.53 12.73 -0.43
CA VAL A 213 -14.09 12.09 -1.63
C VAL A 213 -15.46 11.55 -1.28
N ASP A 214 -16.47 12.00 -2.00
CA ASP A 214 -17.80 11.40 -1.95
C ASP A 214 -17.94 10.43 -3.14
N MET A 215 -18.39 9.23 -2.84
CA MET A 215 -18.50 8.12 -3.79
C MET A 215 -19.71 7.24 -3.44
N SER A 216 -20.06 6.30 -4.29
CA SER A 216 -21.07 5.30 -3.98
C SER A 216 -20.63 3.90 -4.40
N PHE A 217 -21.02 2.89 -3.61
CA PHE A 217 -20.83 1.47 -3.86
C PHE A 217 -22.18 0.84 -4.13
N GLN A 218 -22.48 0.50 -5.38
CA GLN A 218 -23.79 -0.09 -5.75
C GLN A 218 -24.99 0.72 -5.22
N GLY A 219 -24.87 2.06 -5.22
CA GLY A 219 -25.89 2.99 -4.73
C GLY A 219 -25.83 3.28 -3.22
N VAL A 220 -24.94 2.65 -2.47
CA VAL A 220 -24.69 2.99 -1.05
C VAL A 220 -23.73 4.18 -0.99
N PRO A 221 -24.14 5.33 -0.42
CA PRO A 221 -23.27 6.50 -0.32
C PRO A 221 -22.11 6.25 0.63
N ALA A 222 -20.93 6.73 0.22
CA ALA A 222 -19.69 6.62 0.96
C ALA A 222 -18.92 7.93 0.95
N THR A 223 -18.31 8.28 2.08
CA THR A 223 -17.40 9.42 2.19
C THR A 223 -16.04 8.95 2.71
N LEU A 224 -14.98 9.27 1.98
CA LEU A 224 -13.61 9.11 2.41
C LEU A 224 -13.07 10.48 2.85
N ARG A 225 -12.58 10.58 4.08
CA ARG A 225 -11.90 11.76 4.62
C ARG A 225 -10.45 11.45 4.93
N ILE A 226 -9.55 12.23 4.37
CA ILE A 226 -8.11 12.10 4.63
C ILE A 226 -7.60 13.43 5.18
N ASP A 227 -6.90 13.40 6.32
CA ASP A 227 -6.18 14.55 6.89
C ASP A 227 -4.76 14.15 7.27
N ARG A 228 -3.79 14.50 6.42
CA ARG A 228 -2.36 14.25 6.65
C ARG A 228 -1.72 15.33 7.55
N ALA A 229 -2.44 16.41 7.84
CA ALA A 229 -2.03 17.48 8.76
C ALA A 229 -2.71 17.37 10.15
N ALA A 230 -3.39 16.29 10.44
CA ALA A 230 -4.11 16.09 11.69
C ALA A 230 -3.19 16.10 12.92
N ARG A 231 -3.75 16.39 14.08
CA ARG A 231 -3.04 16.31 15.37
C ARG A 231 -3.09 14.92 15.99
N ARG A 232 -4.01 14.08 15.56
CA ARG A 232 -4.25 12.73 16.08
C ARG A 232 -4.12 11.70 14.97
N LEU A 233 -3.80 10.47 15.36
CA LEU A 233 -3.87 9.31 14.50
C LEU A 233 -5.26 8.70 14.62
N GLU A 234 -5.93 8.58 13.48
CA GLU A 234 -7.21 7.89 13.35
C GLU A 234 -7.24 7.16 12.02
N THR A 235 -7.61 5.90 12.03
CA THR A 235 -7.82 5.14 10.80
C THR A 235 -8.95 4.16 11.06
N SER A 236 -10.14 4.51 10.58
CA SER A 236 -11.36 3.71 10.84
C SER A 236 -12.32 3.77 9.67
N VAL A 237 -13.10 2.72 9.53
CA VAL A 237 -14.28 2.69 8.67
C VAL A 237 -15.52 2.44 9.51
N THR A 238 -16.52 3.29 9.35
CA THR A 238 -17.84 3.17 9.96
C THR A 238 -18.85 2.82 8.88
N VAL A 239 -19.64 1.80 9.12
CA VAL A 239 -20.76 1.43 8.25
C VAL A 239 -22.05 1.46 9.06
N THR A 240 -22.97 2.30 8.62
CA THR A 240 -24.33 2.37 9.18
C THR A 240 -25.20 1.31 8.50
N THR A 241 -25.86 0.49 9.30
CA THR A 241 -26.86 -0.50 8.88
C THR A 241 -28.20 -0.24 9.57
N ALA A 242 -29.21 -1.06 9.32
CA ALA A 242 -30.48 -0.98 10.05
C ALA A 242 -30.33 -1.21 11.56
N ASP A 243 -29.29 -1.96 11.97
CA ASP A 243 -29.01 -2.27 13.38
C ASP A 243 -28.17 -1.17 14.07
N GLY A 244 -27.69 -0.19 13.33
CA GLY A 244 -26.81 0.89 13.81
C GLY A 244 -25.41 0.85 13.20
N ASP A 245 -24.45 1.52 13.84
CA ASP A 245 -23.10 1.68 13.34
C ASP A 245 -22.18 0.52 13.73
N HIS A 246 -21.47 0.00 12.74
CA HIS A 246 -20.38 -0.95 12.90
C HIS A 246 -19.07 -0.27 12.54
N VAL A 247 -18.05 -0.35 13.42
CA VAL A 247 -16.77 0.36 13.24
C VAL A 247 -15.64 -0.62 13.23
N LEU A 248 -14.85 -0.63 12.15
CA LEU A 248 -13.55 -1.26 12.10
C LEU A 248 -12.48 -0.17 12.35
N ASP A 249 -11.92 -0.17 13.55
CA ASP A 249 -10.81 0.71 13.94
C ASP A 249 -9.48 0.01 13.61
N LEU A 250 -8.88 0.39 12.48
CA LEU A 250 -7.64 -0.20 11.97
C LEU A 250 -6.42 0.18 12.83
N ARG A 251 -6.51 1.26 13.57
CA ARG A 251 -5.42 1.70 14.43
C ARG A 251 -5.39 0.93 15.76
N ARG A 252 -6.58 0.63 16.31
CA ARG A 252 -6.71 -0.14 17.55
C ARG A 252 -6.80 -1.63 17.30
N ASN A 253 -6.96 -2.04 16.05
CA ASN A 253 -7.26 -3.42 15.65
C ASN A 253 -8.54 -3.95 16.32
N GLU A 254 -9.59 -3.12 16.31
CA GLU A 254 -10.88 -3.41 16.95
C GLU A 254 -12.02 -3.40 15.93
N LEU A 255 -12.93 -4.34 16.06
CA LEU A 255 -14.25 -4.32 15.42
C LEU A 255 -15.31 -4.09 16.48
N ARG A 256 -15.96 -2.94 16.45
CA ARG A 256 -17.11 -2.61 17.30
C ARG A 256 -18.40 -2.80 16.51
N ARG A 257 -19.30 -3.59 17.07
CA ARG A 257 -20.64 -3.84 16.50
C ARG A 257 -21.68 -2.88 17.08
N ALA A 258 -22.77 -2.64 16.37
CA ALA A 258 -23.86 -1.78 16.78
C ALA A 258 -24.46 -2.15 18.16
N ASN A 259 -24.41 -3.41 18.53
CA ASN A 259 -24.85 -3.89 19.86
C ASN A 259 -23.85 -3.65 20.99
N GLY A 260 -22.73 -2.94 20.73
CA GLY A 260 -21.69 -2.62 21.70
C GLY A 260 -20.62 -3.72 21.88
N THR A 261 -20.72 -4.85 21.20
CA THR A 261 -19.68 -5.90 21.26
C THR A 261 -18.42 -5.42 20.58
N VAL A 262 -17.26 -5.67 21.19
CA VAL A 262 -15.92 -5.38 20.66
C VAL A 262 -15.16 -6.68 20.46
N GLU A 263 -14.55 -6.83 19.29
CA GLU A 263 -13.64 -7.91 18.93
C GLU A 263 -12.28 -7.31 18.60
N GLU A 264 -11.20 -7.86 19.14
CA GLU A 264 -9.83 -7.34 18.97
C GLU A 264 -8.97 -8.32 18.20
N ALA A 265 -8.10 -7.80 17.32
CA ALA A 265 -7.03 -8.55 16.68
C ALA A 265 -5.70 -8.24 17.34
N GLY A 266 -4.90 -9.27 17.60
CA GLY A 266 -3.61 -9.12 18.30
C GLY A 266 -2.52 -8.41 17.49
N GLN A 267 -2.63 -8.32 16.15
CA GLN A 267 -1.64 -7.71 15.26
C GLN A 267 -2.32 -6.88 14.18
N GLY A 268 -1.68 -5.78 13.79
CA GLY A 268 -2.09 -4.95 12.67
C GLY A 268 -1.71 -5.56 11.31
N PRO A 269 -2.23 -4.98 10.22
CA PRO A 269 -2.07 -5.50 8.86
C PRO A 269 -0.72 -5.20 8.21
N GLU A 270 0.15 -4.38 8.82
CA GLU A 270 1.31 -3.77 8.17
C GLU A 270 2.31 -4.80 7.61
N LEU A 271 2.51 -5.91 8.32
CA LEU A 271 3.37 -7.00 7.87
C LEU A 271 2.60 -8.10 7.13
N ALA A 272 1.28 -8.14 7.25
CA ALA A 272 0.48 -9.26 6.76
C ALA A 272 0.49 -9.35 5.22
N ALA A 273 0.40 -8.23 4.52
CA ALA A 273 0.45 -8.19 3.06
C ALA A 273 1.81 -8.62 2.51
N ILE A 274 2.90 -8.12 3.10
CA ILE A 274 4.27 -8.50 2.73
C ILE A 274 4.48 -9.99 3.00
N SER A 275 4.04 -10.45 4.18
CA SER A 275 4.11 -11.86 4.56
C SER A 275 3.37 -12.75 3.58
N ALA A 276 2.14 -12.41 3.22
CA ALA A 276 1.33 -13.20 2.29
C ALA A 276 1.99 -13.30 0.90
N TYR A 277 2.59 -12.20 0.42
CA TYR A 277 3.31 -12.24 -0.84
C TYR A 277 4.57 -13.10 -0.76
N PHE A 278 5.38 -12.95 0.28
CA PHE A 278 6.57 -13.77 0.50
C PHE A 278 6.23 -15.25 0.60
N ASP A 279 5.15 -15.58 1.30
CA ASP A 279 4.64 -16.95 1.41
C ASP A 279 4.20 -17.50 0.05
N THR A 280 3.57 -16.68 -0.80
CA THR A 280 3.22 -17.06 -2.17
C THR A 280 4.47 -17.42 -2.99
N VAL A 281 5.55 -16.64 -2.89
CA VAL A 281 6.80 -16.87 -3.62
C VAL A 281 7.56 -18.09 -3.07
N THR A 282 7.53 -18.31 -1.77
CA THR A 282 8.17 -19.51 -1.13
C THR A 282 7.36 -20.78 -1.31
N GLY A 283 6.14 -20.71 -1.88
CA GLY A 283 5.25 -21.84 -2.06
C GLY A 283 4.52 -22.27 -0.78
N ALA A 284 4.53 -21.44 0.26
CA ALA A 284 3.71 -21.64 1.45
C ALA A 284 2.24 -21.34 1.15
N ALA A 285 1.33 -22.09 1.77
CA ALA A 285 -0.11 -21.81 1.63
C ALA A 285 -0.46 -20.51 2.32
N THR A 286 -1.08 -19.57 1.59
CA THR A 286 -1.56 -18.31 2.13
C THR A 286 -3.07 -18.22 2.00
N PRO A 287 -3.79 -17.80 3.06
CA PRO A 287 -5.25 -17.69 3.00
C PRO A 287 -5.75 -16.55 2.11
N HIS A 288 -4.90 -15.55 1.82
CA HIS A 288 -5.32 -14.32 1.16
C HIS A 288 -4.65 -14.04 -0.19
N GLY A 289 -3.63 -14.82 -0.58
CA GLY A 289 -2.89 -14.59 -1.82
C GLY A 289 -2.16 -13.24 -1.83
N LYS A 290 -1.99 -12.68 -3.02
CA LYS A 290 -1.40 -11.35 -3.26
C LYS A 290 -2.47 -10.36 -3.74
N VAL A 291 -2.25 -9.07 -3.54
CA VAL A 291 -2.93 -8.04 -4.33
C VAL A 291 -2.25 -7.96 -5.70
N SER A 292 -2.98 -8.21 -6.75
CA SER A 292 -2.46 -8.18 -8.11
C SER A 292 -2.20 -6.75 -8.58
N ALA A 293 -1.33 -6.61 -9.58
CA ALA A 293 -1.10 -5.32 -10.23
C ALA A 293 -2.36 -4.73 -10.86
N GLN A 294 -3.26 -5.59 -11.39
CA GLN A 294 -4.53 -5.15 -11.95
C GLN A 294 -5.45 -4.54 -10.88
N GLU A 295 -5.60 -5.19 -9.73
CA GLU A 295 -6.39 -4.63 -8.61
C GLU A 295 -5.80 -3.31 -8.11
N ALA A 296 -4.47 -3.21 -8.02
CA ALA A 296 -3.81 -1.96 -7.64
C ALA A 296 -4.00 -0.83 -8.68
N LEU A 297 -4.02 -1.17 -9.98
CA LEU A 297 -4.37 -0.22 -11.04
C LEU A 297 -5.82 0.27 -10.89
N GLU A 298 -6.76 -0.62 -10.59
CA GLU A 298 -8.16 -0.25 -10.37
C GLU A 298 -8.30 0.74 -9.19
N VAL A 299 -7.58 0.51 -8.10
CA VAL A 299 -7.50 1.47 -6.99
C VAL A 299 -6.95 2.81 -7.44
N GLN A 300 -5.88 2.81 -8.23
CA GLN A 300 -5.24 4.05 -8.72
C GLN A 300 -6.15 4.80 -9.71
N LEU A 301 -6.95 4.10 -10.52
CA LEU A 301 -7.96 4.71 -11.39
C LEU A 301 -9.07 5.41 -10.60
N VAL A 302 -9.47 4.90 -9.43
CA VAL A 302 -10.40 5.59 -8.52
C VAL A 302 -9.77 6.87 -7.98
N VAL A 303 -8.49 6.84 -7.58
CA VAL A 303 -7.75 8.03 -7.15
C VAL A 303 -7.69 9.07 -8.27
N GLU A 304 -7.37 8.67 -9.50
CA GLU A 304 -7.33 9.57 -10.66
C GLU A 304 -8.71 10.17 -10.96
N SER A 305 -9.77 9.34 -10.89
CA SER A 305 -11.15 9.82 -11.04
C SER A 305 -11.50 10.88 -9.99
N ALA A 306 -11.07 10.69 -8.75
CA ALA A 306 -11.29 11.66 -7.69
C ALA A 306 -10.53 12.98 -7.98
N TYR A 307 -9.27 12.92 -8.40
CA TYR A 307 -8.55 14.13 -8.84
C TYR A 307 -9.22 14.81 -10.04
N GLY A 308 -9.78 14.05 -10.99
CA GLY A 308 -10.55 14.57 -12.11
C GLY A 308 -11.84 15.31 -11.69
N CYS A 309 -12.41 14.98 -10.55
CA CYS A 309 -13.56 15.64 -9.94
C CYS A 309 -13.15 16.75 -8.96
N ALA A 310 -11.85 16.91 -8.67
CA ALA A 310 -11.39 17.78 -7.59
C ALA A 310 -11.73 19.25 -7.84
N ARG A 311 -12.35 19.87 -6.83
CA ARG A 311 -12.57 21.31 -6.75
C ARG A 311 -11.77 21.84 -5.57
N GLY A 312 -11.00 22.90 -5.77
CA GLY A 312 -10.31 23.59 -4.69
C GLY A 312 -11.32 24.13 -3.67
N VAL A 313 -11.10 23.84 -2.38
CA VAL A 313 -11.97 24.35 -1.30
C VAL A 313 -11.39 25.65 -0.77
N ALA A 314 -12.20 26.71 -0.81
CA ALA A 314 -11.84 28.01 -0.26
C ALA A 314 -11.94 28.12 1.27
N ALA A 315 -12.40 27.06 1.97
CA ALA A 315 -12.61 27.02 3.41
C ALA A 315 -12.07 25.71 4.03
N PRO A 316 -11.64 25.73 5.31
CA PRO A 316 -11.21 24.51 5.99
C PRO A 316 -12.33 23.48 6.02
N LEU A 317 -12.02 22.25 5.66
CA LEU A 317 -12.89 21.10 5.87
C LEU A 317 -13.16 20.95 7.37
N ALA A 318 -14.41 21.09 7.78
CA ALA A 318 -14.86 21.03 9.17
C ALA A 318 -14.81 19.60 9.72
#